data_54e03e7f102f0693c78fdd08dff20237
#
_entry.id   54e03e7f102f0693c78fdd08dff20237
#
_cell.length_a   1.000
_cell.length_b   1.000
_cell.length_c   1.000
_cell.angle_alpha   90.00
_cell.angle_beta   90.00
_cell.angle_gamma   90.00
#
_symmetry.space_group_name_H-M   'P 1'
#
loop_
_entity.id
_entity.type
_entity.pdbx_description
1 polymer ?
#
loop_
_entity_poly.entity_id
_entity_poly.type
_entity_poly.pdbx_seq_one_letter_code
_entity_poly.pdbx_strand_id
1 'polypeptide(L)' 'QELSEEQKESLNRALSEILREEHPVVTVTYFEKDASKEGGRYVTFTGTVKKYDDAARQLVFSDGKRIPAEDISKVEPKNS' A
#
# COMPACT_ATOMS: atom_id res chain seq x y z
N GLN A 1 5.74 -14.40 0.38
CA GLN A 1 5.63 -14.56 1.83
C GLN A 1 4.31 -14.02 2.33
N GLU A 2 3.71 -14.77 3.21
CA GLU A 2 2.47 -14.33 3.81
C GLU A 2 2.74 -13.42 4.99
N LEU A 3 1.95 -12.38 5.10
CA LEU A 3 1.98 -11.52 6.26
C LEU A 3 1.30 -12.24 7.43
N SER A 4 1.77 -11.99 8.64
CA SER A 4 1.10 -12.51 9.81
C SER A 4 -0.26 -11.85 9.97
N GLU A 5 -1.16 -12.47 10.72
CA GLU A 5 -2.48 -11.91 10.95
C GLU A 5 -2.38 -10.54 11.63
N GLU A 6 -1.44 -10.38 12.54
CA GLU A 6 -1.22 -9.11 13.22
C GLU A 6 -0.83 -8.02 12.24
N GLN A 7 0.03 -8.36 11.28
CA GLN A 7 0.42 -7.40 10.27
C GLN A 7 -0.74 -7.03 9.36
N LYS A 8 -1.56 -8.02 9.00
CA LYS A 8 -2.74 -7.77 8.18
C LYS A 8 -3.74 -6.87 8.90
N GLU A 9 -3.97 -7.11 10.17
CA GLU A 9 -4.88 -6.29 10.97
C GLU A 9 -4.36 -4.86 11.10
N SER A 10 -3.06 -4.71 11.37
CA SER A 10 -2.44 -3.39 11.45
C SER A 10 -2.59 -2.63 10.14
N LEU A 11 -2.34 -3.31 9.04
CA LEU A 11 -2.45 -2.71 7.72
C LEU A 11 -3.89 -2.30 7.42
N ASN A 12 -4.84 -3.19 7.70
CA ASN A 12 -6.26 -2.91 7.51
C ASN A 12 -6.71 -1.71 8.33
N ARG A 13 -6.26 -1.62 9.57
CA ARG A 13 -6.61 -0.50 10.44
C ARG A 13 -6.06 0.81 9.91
N ALA A 14 -4.79 0.79 9.50
CA ALA A 14 -4.17 1.97 8.93
C ALA A 14 -4.89 2.43 7.68
N LEU A 15 -5.21 1.48 6.79
CA LEU A 15 -5.94 1.80 5.56
C LEU A 15 -7.33 2.34 5.84
N SER A 16 -8.03 1.77 6.84
CA SER A 16 -9.36 2.25 7.20
C SER A 16 -9.32 3.69 7.69
N GLU A 17 -8.34 4.03 8.50
CA GLU A 17 -8.20 5.40 9.00
C GLU A 17 -7.86 6.36 7.87
N ILE A 18 -6.98 5.96 6.99
CA ILE A 18 -6.56 6.78 5.85
C ILE A 18 -7.73 7.02 4.90
N LEU A 19 -8.52 5.98 4.63
CA LEU A 19 -9.63 6.08 3.70
C LEU A 19 -10.82 6.87 4.22
N ARG A 20 -10.83 7.22 5.51
CA ARG A 20 -11.85 8.10 6.06
C ARG A 20 -11.65 9.54 5.63
N GLU A 21 -10.42 9.89 5.32
CA GLU A 21 -10.11 11.24 4.88
C GLU A 21 -10.37 11.38 3.39
N GLU A 22 -10.77 12.57 2.99
CA GLU A 22 -10.98 12.85 1.58
C GLU A 22 -9.62 13.09 0.94
N HIS A 23 -9.28 12.25 -0.04
CA HIS A 23 -8.02 12.33 -0.79
C HIS A 23 -6.78 12.29 0.11
N PRO A 24 -6.63 11.24 0.93
CA PRO A 24 -5.47 11.16 1.83
C PRO A 24 -4.18 10.93 1.05
N VAL A 25 -3.13 11.64 1.45
CA VAL A 25 -1.80 11.43 0.89
C VAL A 25 -1.03 10.52 1.83
N VAL A 26 -0.47 9.45 1.29
CA VAL A 26 0.25 8.46 2.09
C VAL A 26 1.59 8.11 1.44
N THR A 27 2.51 7.63 2.27
CA THR A 27 3.75 7.04 1.82
C THR A 27 3.68 5.54 2.06
N VAL A 28 3.80 4.78 0.99
CA VAL A 28 3.72 3.32 1.05
C VAL A 28 5.08 2.73 0.77
N THR A 29 5.52 1.83 1.65
CA THR A 29 6.73 1.04 1.42
C THR A 29 6.28 -0.34 0.98
N TYR A 30 6.71 -0.75 -0.20
CA TYR A 30 6.31 -2.04 -0.75
C TYR A 30 7.46 -2.71 -1.47
N PHE A 31 7.32 -4.02 -1.67
CA PHE A 31 8.33 -4.80 -2.33
C PHE A 31 8.07 -4.81 -3.84
N GLU A 32 9.05 -4.40 -4.62
CA GLU A 32 8.96 -4.42 -6.07
C GLU A 32 9.85 -5.52 -6.61
N LYS A 33 9.24 -6.46 -7.31
CA LYS A 33 9.98 -7.57 -7.91
C LYS A 33 10.72 -7.10 -9.15
N ASP A 34 11.95 -7.59 -9.28
CA ASP A 34 12.74 -7.32 -10.48
C ASP A 34 12.38 -8.36 -11.54
N ALA A 35 11.88 -7.89 -12.68
CA ALA A 35 11.46 -8.79 -13.76
C ALA A 35 12.61 -9.55 -14.40
N SER A 36 13.81 -9.01 -14.33
CA SER A 36 14.97 -9.62 -15.00
C SER A 36 15.85 -10.44 -14.07
N LYS A 37 15.60 -10.40 -12.75
CA LYS A 37 16.42 -11.10 -11.77
C LYS A 37 15.54 -11.71 -10.70
N GLU A 38 16.05 -12.72 -10.02
CA GLU A 38 15.39 -13.25 -8.86
C GLU A 38 15.51 -12.24 -7.72
N GLY A 39 14.41 -12.01 -7.00
CA GLY A 39 14.37 -11.09 -5.90
C GLY A 39 13.73 -9.78 -6.27
N GLY A 40 14.15 -8.74 -5.62
CA GLY A 40 13.57 -7.42 -5.78
C GLY A 40 14.08 -6.49 -4.70
N ARG A 41 13.37 -5.39 -4.50
CA ARG A 41 13.78 -4.42 -3.49
C ARG A 41 12.56 -3.71 -2.92
N TYR A 42 12.74 -3.15 -1.74
CA TYR A 42 11.71 -2.29 -1.16
C TYR A 42 11.83 -0.89 -1.74
N VAL A 43 10.70 -0.35 -2.13
CA VAL A 43 10.63 1.01 -2.66
C VAL A 43 9.54 1.76 -1.93
N THR A 44 9.62 3.07 -1.95
CA THR A 44 8.59 3.92 -1.37
C THR A 44 7.87 4.70 -2.45
N PHE A 45 6.57 4.86 -2.27
CA PHE A 45 5.74 5.65 -3.17
C PHE A 45 4.87 6.57 -2.35
N THR A 46 4.87 7.85 -2.68
CA THR A 46 4.02 8.83 -2.02
C THR A 46 2.98 9.31 -3.01
N GLY A 47 1.72 9.23 -2.64
CA GLY A 47 0.65 9.65 -3.52
C GLY A 47 -0.67 9.75 -2.80
N THR A 48 -1.68 10.19 -3.54
CA THR A 48 -3.04 10.34 -3.01
C THR A 48 -3.82 9.06 -3.23
N VAL A 49 -4.35 8.51 -2.15
CA VAL A 49 -5.14 7.27 -2.21
C VAL A 49 -6.52 7.59 -2.75
N LYS A 50 -6.94 6.83 -3.75
CA LYS A 50 -8.29 6.93 -4.30
C LYS A 50 -9.23 5.95 -3.58
N LYS A 51 -8.80 4.70 -3.46
CA LYS A 51 -9.59 3.67 -2.81
C LYS A 51 -8.75 2.43 -2.58
N TYR A 52 -9.29 1.49 -1.80
CA TYR A 52 -8.73 0.16 -1.68
C TYR A 52 -9.66 -0.80 -2.42
N ASP A 53 -9.11 -1.54 -3.37
CA ASP A 53 -9.87 -2.50 -4.15
C ASP A 53 -9.84 -3.86 -3.44
N ASP A 54 -10.90 -4.19 -2.73
CA ASP A 54 -11.01 -5.45 -2.01
C ASP A 54 -10.97 -6.67 -2.94
N ALA A 55 -11.58 -6.54 -4.09
CA ALA A 55 -11.65 -7.66 -5.02
C ALA A 55 -10.27 -8.01 -5.58
N ALA A 56 -9.50 -7.00 -5.94
CA ALA A 56 -8.16 -7.20 -6.46
C ALA A 56 -7.09 -7.20 -5.36
N ARG A 57 -7.45 -6.79 -4.16
CA ARG A 57 -6.53 -6.63 -3.02
C ARG A 57 -5.38 -5.70 -3.37
N GLN A 58 -5.73 -4.55 -3.91
CA GLN A 58 -4.77 -3.54 -4.33
C GLN A 58 -5.16 -2.18 -3.81
N LEU A 59 -4.14 -1.41 -3.44
CA LEU A 59 -4.33 -0.02 -3.08
C LEU A 59 -4.27 0.81 -4.35
N VAL A 60 -5.34 1.53 -4.64
CA VAL A 60 -5.45 2.33 -5.86
C VAL A 60 -5.22 3.79 -5.54
N PHE A 61 -4.36 4.41 -6.31
CA PHE A 61 -4.02 5.83 -6.16
C PHE A 61 -4.69 6.67 -7.24
N SER A 62 -4.84 7.94 -6.97
CA SER A 62 -5.57 8.84 -7.88
C SER A 62 -4.89 9.02 -9.23
N ASP A 63 -3.60 8.75 -9.32
CA ASP A 63 -2.85 8.83 -10.57
C ASP A 63 -2.92 7.54 -11.39
N GLY A 64 -3.64 6.54 -10.89
CA GLY A 64 -3.76 5.26 -11.57
C GLY A 64 -2.79 4.20 -11.06
N LYS A 65 -1.92 4.54 -10.13
CA LYS A 65 -0.98 3.57 -9.55
C LYS A 65 -1.75 2.55 -8.70
N ARG A 66 -1.39 1.28 -8.84
CA ARG A 66 -1.97 0.19 -8.06
C ARG A 66 -0.84 -0.59 -7.40
N ILE A 67 -0.97 -0.84 -6.11
CA ILE A 67 0.03 -1.57 -5.35
C ILE A 67 -0.67 -2.75 -4.67
N PRO A 68 -0.25 -3.99 -4.95
CA PRO A 68 -0.85 -5.16 -4.30
C PRO A 68 -0.64 -5.08 -2.79
N ALA A 69 -1.69 -5.32 -2.03
CA ALA A 69 -1.63 -5.25 -0.58
C ALA A 69 -0.62 -6.25 -0.01
N GLU A 70 -0.48 -7.41 -0.65
CA GLU A 70 0.47 -8.43 -0.20
C GLU A 70 1.92 -7.98 -0.29
N ASP A 71 2.21 -7.01 -1.15
CA ASP A 71 3.56 -6.49 -1.30
C ASP A 71 3.83 -5.30 -0.37
N ILE A 72 2.79 -4.75 0.22
CA ILE A 72 2.92 -3.57 1.08
C ILE A 72 3.51 -3.98 2.43
N SER A 73 4.61 -3.35 2.78
CA SER A 73 5.25 -3.56 4.07
C SER A 73 4.78 -2.54 5.10
N LYS A 74 4.58 -1.29 4.66
CA LYS A 74 4.24 -0.22 5.56
C LYS A 74 3.45 0.86 4.83
N VAL A 75 2.47 1.43 5.52
CA VAL A 75 1.71 2.58 5.03
C VAL A 75 1.73 3.65 6.11
N GLU A 76 2.13 4.85 5.74
CA GLU A 76 2.16 5.96 6.67
C GLU A 76 1.40 7.14 6.06
N PRO A 77 0.55 7.80 6.84
CA PRO A 77 -0.06 9.04 6.37
C PRO A 77 1.01 10.11 6.26
N LYS A 78 0.98 10.86 5.17
CA LYS A 78 1.91 11.96 4.99
C LYS A 78 1.26 13.23 5.51
N ASN A 79 1.82 13.77 6.57
CA ASN A 79 1.37 15.06 7.10
C ASN A 79 2.18 16.14 6.42
N SER A 80 1.49 16.99 5.74
CA SER A 80 2.11 18.15 5.11
C SER A 80 2.42 19.25 6.11
#